data_3e96b5cc22462d346fdcc38a614a28fc
#
_entry.id   3e96b5cc22462d346fdcc38a614a28fc
#
_cell.length_a   1.000
_cell.length_b   1.000
_cell.length_c   1.000
_cell.angle_alpha   90.00
_cell.angle_beta   90.00
_cell.angle_gamma   90.00
#
_symmetry.space_group_name_H-M   'P 1'
#
loop_
_entity.id
_entity.type
_entity.pdbx_description
1 polymer ?
#
loop_
_entity_poly.entity_id
_entity_poly.type
_entity_poly.pdbx_seq_one_letter_code
_entity_poly.pdbx_strand_id
1 'polypeptide(L)'
;MDNIRGKTIAITGAARGIGYATAKALLARGARVVIGDRDVALQESAVAQLTKLGPVSGYPLDVTDRESFSTFLDKARTDGGGRIDVLINNAGVMPIGPFVDETEQSIRSTLEVNLYGVIAGCQLVLPDMIARRSGHIINIASLSGLIPVPGQVVYVGAKFGVVGLTAALADEVAPHNVDVSVIMPPFTNTELISGTKSGGAIKPVEPEDIAAAIVKTLNKPKTHVSVPTPLRFTAQAAQMLGPRGRRWLNNKLGLDRVFLDFDTSARKKYEDRARAAQGVVED
;
A
#
# COMPACT_ATOMS: atom_id res chain seq x y z
N MET A 1 2.07 19.74 17.40
CA MET A 1 0.97 18.99 18.02
C MET A 1 0.81 17.65 17.29
N ASP A 2 0.47 16.58 17.99
CA ASP A 2 0.19 15.28 17.34
C ASP A 2 -1.25 15.31 16.81
N ASN A 3 -1.41 15.37 15.50
CA ASN A 3 -2.72 15.44 14.84
C ASN A 3 -3.41 14.06 14.72
N ILE A 4 -2.93 13.04 15.43
CA ILE A 4 -3.40 11.66 15.30
C ILE A 4 -4.37 11.26 16.39
N ARG A 5 -4.17 11.80 17.62
CA ARG A 5 -5.00 11.45 18.78
C ARG A 5 -6.49 11.68 18.52
N GLY A 6 -7.31 10.67 18.80
CA GLY A 6 -8.77 10.71 18.64
C GLY A 6 -9.27 10.63 17.20
N LYS A 7 -8.40 10.59 16.19
CA LYS A 7 -8.81 10.39 14.79
C LYS A 7 -9.22 8.94 14.52
N THR A 8 -10.22 8.78 13.68
CA THR A 8 -10.63 7.48 13.13
C THR A 8 -9.89 7.23 11.83
N ILE A 9 -9.12 6.15 11.79
CA ILE A 9 -8.23 5.78 10.69
C ILE A 9 -8.59 4.40 10.17
N ALA A 10 -9.05 4.32 8.93
CA ALA A 10 -9.33 3.06 8.23
C ALA A 10 -8.10 2.64 7.41
N ILE A 11 -7.71 1.36 7.50
CA ILE A 11 -6.52 0.81 6.83
C ILE A 11 -6.89 -0.48 6.11
N THR A 12 -6.64 -0.56 4.80
CA THR A 12 -6.84 -1.76 4.00
C THR A 12 -5.60 -2.66 3.98
N GLY A 13 -5.78 -4.00 3.97
CA GLY A 13 -4.67 -4.94 3.96
C GLY A 13 -3.81 -4.85 5.22
N ALA A 14 -4.44 -4.75 6.40
CA ALA A 14 -3.75 -4.41 7.63
C ALA A 14 -3.60 -5.57 8.63
N ALA A 15 -3.88 -6.81 8.23
CA ALA A 15 -3.64 -7.97 9.06
C ALA A 15 -2.14 -8.30 9.23
N ARG A 16 -1.27 -7.74 8.39
CA ARG A 16 0.19 -7.98 8.39
C ARG A 16 0.99 -6.84 7.75
N GLY A 17 2.33 -6.97 7.79
CA GLY A 17 3.26 -6.10 7.07
C GLY A 17 3.12 -4.63 7.42
N ILE A 18 3.18 -3.77 6.38
CA ILE A 18 3.13 -2.31 6.53
C ILE A 18 1.83 -1.85 7.19
N GLY A 19 0.69 -2.43 6.79
CA GLY A 19 -0.63 -2.07 7.35
C GLY A 19 -0.71 -2.35 8.85
N TYR A 20 -0.25 -3.53 9.30
CA TYR A 20 -0.21 -3.90 10.71
C TYR A 20 0.74 -3.01 11.53
N ALA A 21 1.96 -2.79 11.03
CA ALA A 21 2.91 -1.89 11.70
C ALA A 21 2.37 -0.45 11.79
N THR A 22 1.66 0.00 10.76
CA THR A 22 1.00 1.31 10.74
C THR A 22 -0.13 1.37 11.78
N ALA A 23 -0.99 0.36 11.85
CA ALA A 23 -2.05 0.27 12.85
C ALA A 23 -1.48 0.35 14.27
N LYS A 24 -0.42 -0.43 14.55
CA LYS A 24 0.31 -0.41 15.83
C LYS A 24 0.85 0.97 16.17
N ALA A 25 1.50 1.65 15.22
CA ALA A 25 2.09 2.98 15.43
C ALA A 25 1.03 4.06 15.67
N LEU A 26 -0.15 3.95 15.05
CA LEU A 26 -1.26 4.90 15.19
C LEU A 26 -2.01 4.69 16.52
N LEU A 27 -2.26 3.44 16.92
CA LEU A 27 -2.86 3.13 18.22
C LEU A 27 -2.01 3.66 19.37
N ALA A 28 -0.69 3.48 19.31
CA ALA A 28 0.23 4.02 20.30
C ALA A 28 0.19 5.55 20.44
N ARG A 29 -0.42 6.26 19.46
CA ARG A 29 -0.66 7.71 19.47
C ARG A 29 -2.08 8.11 19.83
N GLY A 30 -2.90 7.13 20.21
CA GLY A 30 -4.28 7.36 20.64
C GLY A 30 -5.26 7.58 19.49
N ALA A 31 -4.96 7.07 18.30
CA ALA A 31 -5.95 6.93 17.23
C ALA A 31 -6.95 5.82 17.55
N ARG A 32 -8.12 5.88 16.94
CA ARG A 32 -9.01 4.75 16.74
C ARG A 32 -8.71 4.17 15.36
N VAL A 33 -8.41 2.89 15.30
CA VAL A 33 -8.00 2.22 14.05
C VAL A 33 -9.03 1.17 13.66
N VAL A 34 -9.40 1.15 12.39
CA VAL A 34 -10.24 0.11 11.81
C VAL A 34 -9.45 -0.56 10.70
N ILE A 35 -9.21 -1.86 10.85
CA ILE A 35 -8.45 -2.63 9.87
C ILE A 35 -9.38 -3.48 9.01
N GLY A 36 -9.11 -3.50 7.69
CA GLY A 36 -9.76 -4.40 6.75
C GLY A 36 -8.75 -5.33 6.11
N ASP A 37 -9.09 -6.61 6.01
CA ASP A 37 -8.28 -7.59 5.30
C ASP A 37 -9.19 -8.67 4.71
N ARG A 38 -8.73 -9.31 3.64
CA ARG A 38 -9.44 -10.42 3.01
C ARG A 38 -9.24 -11.73 3.78
N ASP A 39 -8.09 -11.90 4.40
CA ASP A 39 -7.77 -13.03 5.28
C ASP A 39 -8.38 -12.78 6.66
N VAL A 40 -9.61 -13.23 6.85
CA VAL A 40 -10.42 -12.99 8.07
C VAL A 40 -9.73 -13.56 9.31
N ALA A 41 -9.18 -14.77 9.23
CA ALA A 41 -8.52 -15.42 10.38
C ALA A 41 -7.27 -14.65 10.82
N LEU A 42 -6.47 -14.21 9.84
CA LEU A 42 -5.29 -13.40 10.13
C LEU A 42 -5.68 -12.02 10.68
N GLN A 43 -6.74 -11.42 10.15
CA GLN A 43 -7.27 -10.14 10.61
C GLN A 43 -7.78 -10.21 12.07
N GLU A 44 -8.51 -11.26 12.44
CA GLU A 44 -8.97 -11.49 13.83
C GLU A 44 -7.78 -11.63 14.79
N SER A 45 -6.75 -12.40 14.38
CA SER A 45 -5.51 -12.52 15.15
C SER A 45 -4.81 -11.16 15.33
N ALA A 46 -4.77 -10.35 14.26
CA ALA A 46 -4.18 -9.00 14.30
C ALA A 46 -4.95 -8.09 15.27
N VAL A 47 -6.28 -8.08 15.21
CA VAL A 47 -7.15 -7.32 16.14
C VAL A 47 -6.88 -7.71 17.58
N ALA A 48 -6.84 -9.02 17.89
CA ALA A 48 -6.59 -9.52 19.25
C ALA A 48 -5.25 -9.02 19.82
N GLN A 49 -4.23 -8.89 18.98
CA GLN A 49 -2.93 -8.35 19.39
C GLN A 49 -2.97 -6.83 19.55
N LEU A 50 -3.58 -6.12 18.61
CA LEU A 50 -3.63 -4.66 18.55
C LEU A 50 -4.53 -4.04 19.63
N THR A 51 -5.58 -4.74 20.06
CA THR A 51 -6.51 -4.30 21.14
C THR A 51 -5.78 -3.95 22.44
N LYS A 52 -4.63 -4.56 22.70
CA LYS A 52 -3.79 -4.24 23.86
C LYS A 52 -3.16 -2.84 23.80
N LEU A 53 -3.17 -2.20 22.63
CA LEU A 53 -2.53 -0.91 22.37
C LEU A 53 -3.53 0.25 22.29
N GLY A 54 -4.81 -0.04 22.07
CA GLY A 54 -5.84 1.00 21.94
C GLY A 54 -7.11 0.52 21.23
N PRO A 55 -8.04 1.42 20.94
CA PRO A 55 -9.31 1.09 20.31
C PRO A 55 -9.10 0.67 18.84
N VAL A 56 -9.29 -0.61 18.56
CA VAL A 56 -9.18 -1.21 17.23
C VAL A 56 -10.36 -2.13 16.97
N SER A 57 -10.87 -2.09 15.74
CA SER A 57 -11.81 -3.06 15.19
C SER A 57 -11.30 -3.58 13.85
N GLY A 58 -11.83 -4.73 13.43
CA GLY A 58 -11.46 -5.35 12.17
C GLY A 58 -12.66 -5.93 11.46
N TYR A 59 -12.71 -5.79 10.14
CA TYR A 59 -13.81 -6.27 9.32
C TYR A 59 -13.28 -6.90 8.03
N PRO A 60 -13.95 -7.96 7.51
CA PRO A 60 -13.62 -8.51 6.21
C PRO A 60 -13.66 -7.41 5.14
N LEU A 61 -12.66 -7.43 4.24
CA LEU A 61 -12.58 -6.45 3.16
C LEU A 61 -11.91 -7.06 1.94
N ASP A 62 -12.66 -7.16 0.85
CA ASP A 62 -12.09 -7.31 -0.50
C ASP A 62 -12.12 -5.94 -1.19
N VAL A 63 -10.93 -5.37 -1.45
CA VAL A 63 -10.81 -4.05 -2.09
C VAL A 63 -11.20 -4.06 -3.57
N THR A 64 -11.34 -5.24 -4.18
CA THR A 64 -11.78 -5.42 -5.57
C THR A 64 -13.30 -5.43 -5.70
N ASP A 65 -14.00 -5.67 -4.59
CA ASP A 65 -15.47 -5.60 -4.48
C ASP A 65 -15.89 -4.26 -3.87
N ARG A 66 -16.57 -3.44 -4.66
CA ARG A 66 -17.03 -2.11 -4.24
C ARG A 66 -18.04 -2.16 -3.10
N GLU A 67 -18.90 -3.18 -3.04
CA GLU A 67 -19.90 -3.35 -1.97
C GLU A 67 -19.21 -3.76 -0.66
N SER A 68 -18.26 -4.69 -0.73
CA SER A 68 -17.40 -5.05 0.41
C SER A 68 -16.65 -3.82 0.95
N PHE A 69 -16.09 -3.00 0.07
CA PHE A 69 -15.37 -1.79 0.47
C PHE A 69 -16.31 -0.76 1.12
N SER A 70 -17.48 -0.52 0.54
CA SER A 70 -18.48 0.39 1.12
C SER A 70 -18.90 -0.08 2.51
N THR A 71 -19.24 -1.37 2.66
CA THR A 71 -19.61 -1.99 3.94
C THR A 71 -18.52 -1.83 5.00
N PHE A 72 -17.27 -2.06 4.63
CA PHE A 72 -16.13 -1.82 5.53
C PHE A 72 -16.05 -0.38 6.01
N LEU A 73 -16.18 0.59 5.09
CA LEU A 73 -16.12 2.01 5.43
C LEU A 73 -17.33 2.45 6.28
N ASP A 74 -18.52 1.89 6.07
CA ASP A 74 -19.70 2.19 6.88
C ASP A 74 -19.51 1.71 8.33
N LYS A 75 -18.94 0.53 8.51
CA LYS A 75 -18.55 0.03 9.84
C LYS A 75 -17.48 0.92 10.47
N ALA A 76 -16.48 1.34 9.69
CA ALA A 76 -15.45 2.26 10.16
C ALA A 76 -16.01 3.63 10.56
N ARG A 77 -17.01 4.15 9.84
CA ARG A 77 -17.75 5.37 10.21
C ARG A 77 -18.47 5.18 11.54
N THR A 78 -19.19 4.06 11.70
CA THR A 78 -19.92 3.75 12.93
C THR A 78 -18.99 3.71 14.13
N ASP A 79 -17.89 2.98 14.05
CA ASP A 79 -16.87 2.91 15.10
C ASP A 79 -16.23 4.28 15.38
N GLY A 80 -16.13 5.11 14.35
CA GLY A 80 -15.54 6.46 14.38
C GLY A 80 -16.48 7.56 14.90
N GLY A 81 -17.69 7.22 15.33
CA GLY A 81 -18.67 8.23 15.74
C GLY A 81 -19.21 9.06 14.56
N GLY A 82 -19.37 8.44 13.40
CA GLY A 82 -19.98 9.02 12.21
C GLY A 82 -19.00 9.49 11.13
N ARG A 83 -17.69 9.35 11.33
CA ARG A 83 -16.69 9.82 10.34
C ARG A 83 -15.43 8.96 10.26
N ILE A 84 -14.76 9.05 9.12
CA ILE A 84 -13.41 8.53 8.89
C ILE A 84 -12.51 9.74 8.64
N ASP A 85 -11.54 10.00 9.52
CA ASP A 85 -10.62 11.13 9.38
C ASP A 85 -9.50 10.82 8.37
N VAL A 86 -9.08 9.56 8.31
CA VAL A 86 -8.00 9.10 7.42
C VAL A 86 -8.37 7.76 6.79
N LEU A 87 -8.16 7.64 5.48
CA LEU A 87 -8.12 6.35 4.78
C LEU A 87 -6.69 6.05 4.35
N ILE A 88 -6.20 4.86 4.66
CA ILE A 88 -4.91 4.34 4.18
C ILE A 88 -5.18 3.16 3.24
N ASN A 89 -5.07 3.40 1.95
CA ASN A 89 -5.11 2.37 0.92
C ASN A 89 -3.77 1.64 0.87
N ASN A 90 -3.67 0.55 1.63
CA ASN A 90 -2.43 -0.22 1.79
C ASN A 90 -2.52 -1.63 1.18
N ALA A 91 -3.70 -2.20 0.98
CA ALA A 91 -3.84 -3.51 0.35
C ALA A 91 -3.08 -3.58 -0.98
N GLY A 92 -2.39 -4.70 -1.20
CA GLY A 92 -1.60 -4.88 -2.41
C GLY A 92 -1.07 -6.30 -2.58
N VAL A 93 -0.91 -6.70 -3.82
CA VAL A 93 -0.29 -7.97 -4.26
C VAL A 93 0.86 -7.67 -5.21
N MET A 94 1.85 -8.55 -5.26
CA MET A 94 3.05 -8.36 -6.07
C MET A 94 3.48 -9.68 -6.70
N PRO A 95 2.84 -10.15 -7.78
CA PRO A 95 3.39 -11.21 -8.62
C PRO A 95 4.74 -10.79 -9.19
N ILE A 96 5.66 -11.73 -9.33
CA ILE A 96 6.99 -11.51 -9.89
C ILE A 96 7.33 -12.64 -10.86
N GLY A 97 8.17 -12.34 -11.85
CA GLY A 97 8.63 -13.27 -12.85
C GLY A 97 8.66 -12.69 -14.26
N PRO A 98 9.01 -13.49 -15.27
CA PRO A 98 8.95 -13.06 -16.66
C PRO A 98 7.51 -12.70 -17.08
N PHE A 99 7.34 -11.58 -17.76
CA PHE A 99 6.01 -11.11 -18.17
C PHE A 99 5.28 -12.09 -19.11
N VAL A 100 6.03 -12.83 -19.91
CA VAL A 100 5.45 -13.82 -20.84
C VAL A 100 4.81 -15.02 -20.13
N ASP A 101 5.17 -15.25 -18.87
CA ASP A 101 4.65 -16.35 -18.03
C ASP A 101 3.52 -15.85 -17.10
N GLU A 102 3.22 -14.55 -17.09
CA GLU A 102 2.20 -13.97 -16.24
C GLU A 102 0.80 -14.30 -16.79
N THR A 103 -0.04 -14.91 -15.97
CA THR A 103 -1.40 -15.30 -16.39
C THR A 103 -2.33 -14.09 -16.46
N GLU A 104 -3.34 -14.15 -17.33
CA GLU A 104 -4.38 -13.14 -17.45
C GLU A 104 -5.04 -12.82 -16.08
N GLN A 105 -5.27 -13.85 -15.28
CA GLN A 105 -5.83 -13.73 -13.95
C GLN A 105 -4.90 -12.96 -13.00
N SER A 106 -3.59 -13.25 -13.01
CA SER A 106 -2.58 -12.52 -12.24
C SER A 106 -2.54 -11.05 -12.65
N ILE A 107 -2.57 -10.78 -13.95
CA ILE A 107 -2.60 -9.42 -14.51
C ILE A 107 -3.82 -8.66 -14.00
N ARG A 108 -5.03 -9.22 -14.16
CA ARG A 108 -6.28 -8.60 -13.71
C ARG A 108 -6.26 -8.35 -12.21
N SER A 109 -5.98 -9.36 -11.41
CA SER A 109 -5.92 -9.23 -9.95
C SER A 109 -4.91 -8.17 -9.49
N THR A 110 -3.75 -8.10 -10.15
CA THR A 110 -2.74 -7.08 -9.84
C THR A 110 -3.28 -5.68 -10.08
N LEU A 111 -3.97 -5.43 -11.18
CA LEU A 111 -4.57 -4.13 -11.49
C LEU A 111 -5.75 -3.82 -10.58
N GLU A 112 -6.63 -4.78 -10.35
CA GLU A 112 -7.81 -4.62 -9.50
C GLU A 112 -7.43 -4.29 -8.06
N VAL A 113 -6.50 -5.03 -7.45
CA VAL A 113 -6.08 -4.76 -6.07
C VAL A 113 -5.24 -3.49 -5.96
N ASN A 114 -4.18 -3.36 -6.78
CA ASN A 114 -3.18 -2.31 -6.57
C ASN A 114 -3.57 -0.95 -7.17
N LEU A 115 -4.54 -0.88 -8.10
CA LEU A 115 -4.95 0.36 -8.75
C LEU A 115 -6.44 0.63 -8.57
N TYR A 116 -7.33 -0.26 -9.03
CA TYR A 116 -8.76 -0.04 -8.93
C TYR A 116 -9.27 0.00 -7.49
N GLY A 117 -8.74 -0.84 -6.60
CA GLY A 117 -9.03 -0.79 -5.17
C GLY A 117 -8.65 0.56 -4.54
N VAL A 118 -7.52 1.14 -4.93
CA VAL A 118 -7.12 2.49 -4.49
C VAL A 118 -8.10 3.55 -5.02
N ILE A 119 -8.49 3.47 -6.29
CA ILE A 119 -9.49 4.38 -6.89
C ILE A 119 -10.81 4.28 -6.15
N ALA A 120 -11.31 3.06 -5.92
CA ALA A 120 -12.56 2.82 -5.20
C ALA A 120 -12.53 3.40 -3.80
N GLY A 121 -11.46 3.14 -3.03
CA GLY A 121 -11.29 3.69 -1.69
C GLY A 121 -11.31 5.21 -1.66
N CYS A 122 -10.60 5.87 -2.59
CA CYS A 122 -10.63 7.33 -2.73
C CYS A 122 -12.05 7.82 -3.02
N GLN A 123 -12.73 7.25 -4.02
CA GLN A 123 -14.09 7.65 -4.41
C GLN A 123 -15.11 7.50 -3.27
N LEU A 124 -14.98 6.46 -2.44
CA LEU A 124 -15.94 6.16 -1.37
C LEU A 124 -15.81 7.08 -0.14
N VAL A 125 -14.64 7.67 0.11
CA VAL A 125 -14.45 8.54 1.29
C VAL A 125 -14.48 10.02 0.95
N LEU A 126 -14.13 10.40 -0.29
CA LEU A 126 -14.00 11.80 -0.70
C LEU A 126 -15.26 12.65 -0.54
N PRO A 127 -16.49 12.18 -0.86
CA PRO A 127 -17.67 13.01 -0.70
C PRO A 127 -17.83 13.56 0.72
N ASP A 128 -17.66 12.71 1.72
CA ASP A 128 -17.75 13.11 3.12
C ASP A 128 -16.59 14.04 3.53
N MET A 129 -15.36 13.76 3.06
CA MET A 129 -14.19 14.57 3.36
C MET A 129 -14.31 15.96 2.75
N ILE A 130 -14.79 16.08 1.52
CA ILE A 130 -15.04 17.34 0.82
C ILE A 130 -16.14 18.13 1.53
N ALA A 131 -17.26 17.50 1.85
CA ALA A 131 -18.40 18.16 2.49
C ALA A 131 -18.01 18.81 3.84
N ARG A 132 -17.20 18.13 4.65
CA ARG A 132 -16.72 18.66 5.94
C ARG A 132 -15.42 19.46 5.85
N ARG A 133 -14.83 19.57 4.64
CA ARG A 133 -13.57 20.28 4.37
C ARG A 133 -12.42 19.79 5.27
N SER A 134 -12.35 18.49 5.48
CA SER A 134 -11.32 17.87 6.34
C SER A 134 -11.19 16.37 6.05
N GLY A 135 -9.99 15.90 5.86
CA GLY A 135 -9.68 14.49 5.66
C GLY A 135 -8.27 14.30 5.13
N HIS A 136 -7.75 13.08 5.22
CA HIS A 136 -6.49 12.72 4.62
C HIS A 136 -6.56 11.32 4.00
N ILE A 137 -6.21 11.20 2.74
CA ILE A 137 -6.06 9.91 2.06
C ILE A 137 -4.57 9.61 1.89
N ILE A 138 -4.15 8.43 2.31
CA ILE A 138 -2.78 7.94 2.10
C ILE A 138 -2.83 6.70 1.21
N ASN A 139 -2.19 6.77 0.06
CA ASN A 139 -2.06 5.66 -0.88
C ASN A 139 -0.66 5.04 -0.79
N ILE A 140 -0.58 3.73 -0.55
CA ILE A 140 0.70 3.03 -0.53
C ILE A 140 1.02 2.56 -1.96
N ALA A 141 1.96 3.28 -2.59
CA ALA A 141 2.52 2.88 -3.87
C ALA A 141 3.79 2.02 -3.67
N SER A 142 4.87 2.36 -4.34
CA SER A 142 6.21 1.76 -4.25
C SER A 142 7.20 2.68 -4.93
N LEU A 143 8.49 2.54 -4.69
CA LEU A 143 9.53 3.09 -5.57
C LEU A 143 9.43 2.55 -7.00
N SER A 144 8.86 1.34 -7.18
CA SER A 144 8.47 0.80 -8.50
C SER A 144 7.39 1.63 -9.20
N GLY A 145 6.75 2.59 -8.52
CA GLY A 145 5.90 3.63 -9.12
C GLY A 145 6.68 4.82 -9.68
N LEU A 146 8.01 4.84 -9.52
CA LEU A 146 8.90 5.84 -10.10
C LEU A 146 9.96 5.22 -11.00
N ILE A 147 10.41 3.99 -10.73
CA ILE A 147 11.46 3.31 -11.51
C ILE A 147 10.91 2.00 -12.06
N PRO A 148 10.97 1.78 -13.39
CA PRO A 148 10.66 0.47 -13.96
C PRO A 148 11.69 -0.58 -13.55
N VAL A 149 11.20 -1.72 -13.06
CA VAL A 149 12.04 -2.86 -12.64
C VAL A 149 11.59 -4.11 -13.41
N PRO A 150 12.51 -4.87 -14.05
CA PRO A 150 12.18 -6.13 -14.71
C PRO A 150 11.59 -7.16 -13.73
N GLY A 151 10.70 -8.01 -14.23
CA GLY A 151 10.04 -9.04 -13.44
C GLY A 151 8.84 -8.56 -12.61
N GLN A 152 8.40 -7.30 -12.82
CA GLN A 152 7.25 -6.69 -12.14
C GLN A 152 6.41 -5.83 -13.09
N VAL A 153 6.24 -6.23 -14.33
CA VAL A 153 5.72 -5.34 -15.39
C VAL A 153 4.36 -4.76 -15.05
N VAL A 154 3.39 -5.60 -14.67
CA VAL A 154 2.03 -5.17 -14.34
C VAL A 154 1.99 -4.40 -13.02
N TYR A 155 2.72 -4.90 -12.01
CA TYR A 155 2.85 -4.21 -10.72
C TYR A 155 3.43 -2.79 -10.87
N VAL A 156 4.48 -2.63 -11.66
CA VAL A 156 5.06 -1.32 -12.00
C VAL A 156 3.99 -0.41 -12.61
N GLY A 157 3.27 -0.90 -13.63
CA GLY A 157 2.18 -0.14 -14.27
C GLY A 157 1.13 0.33 -13.27
N ALA A 158 0.67 -0.55 -12.38
CA ALA A 158 -0.28 -0.22 -11.32
C ALA A 158 0.27 0.84 -10.36
N LYS A 159 1.51 0.69 -9.90
CA LYS A 159 2.12 1.62 -8.93
C LYS A 159 2.47 2.98 -9.53
N PHE A 160 2.84 3.06 -10.82
CA PHE A 160 2.90 4.34 -11.55
C PHE A 160 1.53 5.00 -11.62
N GLY A 161 0.48 4.21 -11.90
CA GLY A 161 -0.91 4.69 -11.89
C GLY A 161 -1.29 5.31 -10.55
N VAL A 162 -0.96 4.66 -9.42
CA VAL A 162 -1.24 5.18 -8.07
C VAL A 162 -0.49 6.49 -7.80
N VAL A 163 0.77 6.61 -8.23
CA VAL A 163 1.53 7.86 -8.06
C VAL A 163 0.89 9.00 -8.84
N GLY A 164 0.55 8.77 -10.12
CA GLY A 164 -0.09 9.77 -10.97
C GLY A 164 -1.50 10.14 -10.48
N LEU A 165 -2.31 9.14 -10.14
CA LEU A 165 -3.64 9.32 -9.55
C LEU A 165 -3.57 10.20 -8.30
N THR A 166 -2.65 9.89 -7.38
CA THR A 166 -2.52 10.62 -6.12
C THR A 166 -2.13 12.07 -6.34
N ALA A 167 -1.23 12.34 -7.28
CA ALA A 167 -0.82 13.71 -7.61
C ALA A 167 -1.99 14.53 -8.16
N ALA A 168 -2.70 13.99 -9.16
CA ALA A 168 -3.84 14.67 -9.76
C ALA A 168 -4.97 14.90 -8.74
N LEU A 169 -5.27 13.88 -7.92
CA LEU A 169 -6.30 13.99 -6.89
C LEU A 169 -5.95 15.00 -5.81
N ALA A 170 -4.68 15.08 -5.39
CA ALA A 170 -4.22 16.06 -4.40
C ALA A 170 -4.47 17.49 -4.88
N ASP A 171 -4.19 17.78 -6.15
CA ASP A 171 -4.42 19.10 -6.75
C ASP A 171 -5.92 19.40 -6.87
N GLU A 172 -6.73 18.40 -7.26
CA GLU A 172 -8.18 18.54 -7.43
C GLU A 172 -8.90 18.85 -6.12
N VAL A 173 -8.51 18.18 -5.01
CA VAL A 173 -9.21 18.33 -3.72
C VAL A 173 -8.58 19.36 -2.78
N ALA A 174 -7.44 19.95 -3.14
CA ALA A 174 -6.78 20.98 -2.34
C ALA A 174 -7.71 22.18 -1.96
N PRO A 175 -8.60 22.68 -2.87
CA PRO A 175 -9.55 23.73 -2.52
C PRO A 175 -10.55 23.33 -1.43
N HIS A 176 -10.71 22.02 -1.20
CA HIS A 176 -11.61 21.47 -0.19
C HIS A 176 -10.93 21.17 1.15
N ASN A 177 -9.65 21.52 1.32
CA ASN A 177 -8.87 21.26 2.54
C ASN A 177 -8.83 19.75 2.89
N VAL A 178 -8.67 18.91 1.87
CA VAL A 178 -8.46 17.48 1.97
C VAL A 178 -7.05 17.16 1.49
N ASP A 179 -6.27 16.47 2.33
CA ASP A 179 -4.92 16.05 1.99
C ASP A 179 -4.92 14.70 1.26
N VAL A 180 -4.07 14.56 0.24
CA VAL A 180 -3.83 13.27 -0.42
C VAL A 180 -2.33 13.05 -0.56
N SER A 181 -1.87 11.91 -0.05
CA SER A 181 -0.44 11.57 -0.02
C SER A 181 -0.18 10.19 -0.63
N VAL A 182 0.93 10.05 -1.33
CA VAL A 182 1.47 8.76 -1.74
C VAL A 182 2.73 8.44 -0.96
N ILE A 183 2.75 7.29 -0.32
CA ILE A 183 3.97 6.73 0.29
C ILE A 183 4.57 5.75 -0.70
N MET A 184 5.86 5.86 -0.94
CA MET A 184 6.62 5.05 -1.89
C MET A 184 7.70 4.26 -1.16
N PRO A 185 7.34 3.09 -0.58
CA PRO A 185 8.30 2.20 0.05
C PRO A 185 9.33 1.67 -0.95
N PRO A 186 10.57 1.46 -0.53
CA PRO A 186 11.54 0.61 -1.24
C PRO A 186 11.25 -0.87 -0.95
N PHE A 187 12.24 -1.73 -1.14
CA PHE A 187 12.19 -3.09 -0.61
C PHE A 187 11.90 -3.03 0.89
N THR A 188 10.78 -3.61 1.30
CA THR A 188 10.35 -3.63 2.71
C THR A 188 10.27 -5.08 3.16
N ASN A 189 10.81 -5.39 4.32
CA ASN A 189 10.86 -6.74 4.88
C ASN A 189 9.46 -7.26 5.24
N THR A 190 8.74 -7.72 4.23
CA THR A 190 7.39 -8.28 4.30
C THR A 190 7.30 -9.54 3.46
N GLU A 191 6.21 -10.27 3.56
CA GLU A 191 5.98 -11.46 2.72
C GLU A 191 5.97 -11.16 1.20
N LEU A 192 5.71 -9.90 0.80
CA LEU A 192 5.73 -9.51 -0.61
C LEU A 192 7.09 -9.76 -1.27
N ILE A 193 8.19 -9.63 -0.54
CA ILE A 193 9.55 -9.86 -1.07
C ILE A 193 10.07 -11.27 -0.79
N SER A 194 9.22 -12.19 -0.30
CA SER A 194 9.64 -13.58 -0.05
C SER A 194 10.25 -14.20 -1.29
N GLY A 195 11.35 -14.94 -1.12
CA GLY A 195 12.06 -15.61 -2.21
C GLY A 195 12.88 -14.69 -3.11
N THR A 196 12.77 -13.37 -2.99
CA THR A 196 13.66 -12.47 -3.73
C THR A 196 15.03 -12.42 -3.09
N LYS A 197 16.07 -12.44 -3.90
CA LYS A 197 17.41 -12.09 -3.41
C LYS A 197 17.39 -10.60 -3.11
N SER A 198 17.71 -10.22 -1.87
CA SER A 198 17.79 -8.79 -1.49
C SER A 198 18.55 -8.02 -2.57
N GLY A 199 17.95 -6.95 -3.09
CA GLY A 199 18.45 -6.28 -4.30
C GLY A 199 19.80 -5.60 -4.13
N GLY A 200 20.87 -6.36 -4.18
CA GLY A 200 22.24 -5.86 -4.27
C GLY A 200 22.56 -4.79 -3.22
N ALA A 201 22.73 -3.55 -3.66
CA ALA A 201 23.11 -2.43 -2.80
C ALA A 201 21.96 -1.86 -1.95
N ILE A 202 20.69 -2.20 -2.22
CA ILE A 202 19.53 -1.65 -1.51
C ILE A 202 19.12 -2.63 -0.41
N LYS A 203 19.44 -2.29 0.84
CA LYS A 203 18.96 -3.05 2.00
C LYS A 203 17.44 -2.84 2.18
N PRO A 204 16.68 -3.91 2.46
CA PRO A 204 15.28 -3.76 2.84
C PRO A 204 15.14 -2.87 4.08
N VAL A 205 14.07 -2.08 4.11
CA VAL A 205 13.64 -1.35 5.31
C VAL A 205 12.60 -2.18 6.06
N GLU A 206 12.39 -1.88 7.33
CA GLU A 206 11.37 -2.56 8.13
C GLU A 206 9.97 -1.91 7.93
N PRO A 207 8.88 -2.66 8.09
CA PRO A 207 7.53 -2.10 8.04
C PRO A 207 7.32 -0.92 8.99
N GLU A 208 8.02 -0.92 10.12
CA GLU A 208 7.99 0.14 11.13
C GLU A 208 8.56 1.46 10.60
N ASP A 209 9.54 1.43 9.70
CA ASP A 209 10.09 2.63 9.06
C ASP A 209 9.05 3.30 8.17
N ILE A 210 8.26 2.49 7.46
CA ILE A 210 7.16 2.98 6.63
C ILE A 210 6.04 3.53 7.52
N ALA A 211 5.69 2.82 8.59
CA ALA A 211 4.72 3.29 9.57
C ALA A 211 5.12 4.64 10.19
N ALA A 212 6.40 4.82 10.52
CA ALA A 212 6.93 6.09 11.03
C ALA A 212 6.81 7.22 9.99
N ALA A 213 7.04 6.93 8.71
CA ALA A 213 6.86 7.90 7.63
C ALA A 213 5.39 8.28 7.44
N ILE A 214 4.46 7.32 7.54
CA ILE A 214 3.01 7.56 7.50
C ILE A 214 2.60 8.48 8.65
N VAL A 215 3.01 8.18 9.88
CA VAL A 215 2.77 9.03 11.06
C VAL A 215 3.30 10.46 10.86
N LYS A 216 4.51 10.60 10.33
CA LYS A 216 5.09 11.91 10.02
C LYS A 216 4.27 12.66 8.96
N THR A 217 3.77 11.94 7.96
CA THR A 217 2.94 12.51 6.88
C THR A 217 1.59 12.98 7.40
N LEU A 218 0.95 12.26 8.32
CA LEU A 218 -0.29 12.67 8.98
C LEU A 218 -0.12 13.96 9.81
N ASN A 219 1.06 14.16 10.40
CA ASN A 219 1.36 15.37 11.17
C ASN A 219 1.83 16.55 10.30
N LYS A 220 2.43 16.26 9.15
CA LYS A 220 2.90 17.26 8.18
C LYS A 220 2.66 16.74 6.76
N PRO A 221 1.45 16.97 6.22
CA PRO A 221 1.06 16.45 4.91
C PRO A 221 2.03 16.81 3.79
N LYS A 222 2.29 15.85 2.92
CA LYS A 222 3.07 15.98 1.69
C LYS A 222 2.51 15.03 0.66
N THR A 223 2.31 15.50 -0.56
CA THR A 223 1.76 14.64 -1.63
C THR A 223 2.68 13.44 -1.95
N HIS A 224 4.00 13.64 -2.02
CA HIS A 224 4.94 12.57 -2.36
C HIS A 224 5.93 12.29 -1.23
N VAL A 225 5.96 11.07 -0.73
CA VAL A 225 6.83 10.64 0.36
C VAL A 225 7.53 9.33 -0.01
N SER A 226 8.86 9.30 -0.01
CA SER A 226 9.67 8.08 -0.11
C SER A 226 10.42 7.80 1.19
N VAL A 227 10.75 6.54 1.42
CA VAL A 227 11.46 6.09 2.63
C VAL A 227 12.71 5.31 2.20
N PRO A 228 13.91 5.78 2.51
CA PRO A 228 14.23 7.13 2.99
C PRO A 228 13.96 8.22 1.92
N THR A 229 13.78 9.43 2.37
CA THR A 229 13.40 10.57 1.50
C THR A 229 14.30 10.79 0.27
N PRO A 230 15.65 10.64 0.35
CA PRO A 230 16.53 10.85 -0.81
C PRO A 230 16.24 9.93 -2.00
N LEU A 231 15.72 8.72 -1.77
CA LEU A 231 15.49 7.75 -2.84
C LEU A 231 14.53 8.26 -3.93
N ARG A 232 13.58 9.15 -3.58
CA ARG A 232 12.69 9.75 -4.57
C ARG A 232 13.47 10.55 -5.63
N PHE A 233 14.41 11.36 -5.19
CA PHE A 233 15.17 12.22 -6.09
C PHE A 233 16.11 11.40 -6.98
N THR A 234 16.74 10.36 -6.44
CA THR A 234 17.58 9.46 -7.23
C THR A 234 16.74 8.66 -8.24
N ALA A 235 15.53 8.23 -7.84
CA ALA A 235 14.59 7.56 -8.72
C ALA A 235 14.12 8.47 -9.87
N GLN A 236 13.76 9.70 -9.58
CA GLN A 236 13.37 10.69 -10.59
C GLN A 236 14.52 11.02 -11.53
N ALA A 237 15.74 11.21 -11.02
CA ALA A 237 16.93 11.42 -11.84
C ALA A 237 17.20 10.21 -12.76
N ALA A 238 17.00 8.99 -12.27
CA ALA A 238 17.15 7.78 -13.07
C ALA A 238 16.15 7.68 -14.23
N GLN A 239 14.94 8.29 -14.09
CA GLN A 239 13.97 8.37 -15.19
C GLN A 239 14.46 9.29 -16.33
N MET A 240 15.26 10.30 -16.03
CA MET A 240 15.82 11.20 -17.06
C MET A 240 16.89 10.49 -17.90
N LEU A 241 17.40 9.36 -17.43
CA LEU A 241 18.29 8.53 -18.22
C LEU A 241 17.48 7.84 -19.33
N GLY A 242 17.96 7.90 -20.56
CA GLY A 242 17.39 7.11 -21.65
C GLY A 242 17.43 5.61 -21.35
N PRO A 243 16.71 4.77 -22.11
CA PRO A 243 16.57 3.32 -21.83
C PRO A 243 17.90 2.57 -21.67
N ARG A 244 18.95 2.98 -22.38
CA ARG A 244 20.30 2.37 -22.27
C ARG A 244 20.96 2.71 -20.94
N GLY A 245 20.91 3.99 -20.52
CA GLY A 245 21.46 4.44 -19.25
C GLY A 245 20.75 3.82 -18.05
N ARG A 246 19.41 3.73 -18.08
CA ARG A 246 18.62 3.09 -17.06
C ARG A 246 18.93 1.60 -16.92
N ARG A 247 19.06 0.86 -18.04
CA ARG A 247 19.47 -0.56 -18.00
C ARG A 247 20.85 -0.75 -17.41
N TRP A 248 21.80 0.10 -17.79
CA TRP A 248 23.14 0.09 -17.21
C TRP A 248 23.10 0.33 -15.69
N LEU A 249 22.30 1.31 -15.24
CA LEU A 249 22.15 1.61 -13.81
C LEU A 249 21.51 0.44 -13.06
N ASN A 250 20.42 -0.14 -13.57
CA ASN A 250 19.76 -1.28 -12.95
C ASN A 250 20.72 -2.48 -12.82
N ASN A 251 21.52 -2.76 -13.85
CA ASN A 251 22.54 -3.81 -13.82
C ASN A 251 23.62 -3.52 -12.76
N LYS A 252 24.12 -2.28 -12.69
CA LYS A 252 25.11 -1.87 -11.68
C LYS A 252 24.57 -1.99 -10.24
N LEU A 253 23.27 -1.76 -10.03
CA LEU A 253 22.61 -1.88 -8.74
C LEU A 253 22.12 -3.30 -8.45
N GLY A 254 22.25 -4.23 -9.39
CA GLY A 254 21.74 -5.60 -9.28
C GLY A 254 20.21 -5.70 -9.26
N LEU A 255 19.51 -4.69 -9.82
CA LEU A 255 18.05 -4.64 -9.85
C LEU A 255 17.45 -5.31 -11.07
N ASP A 256 18.25 -5.61 -12.07
CA ASP A 256 17.82 -6.16 -13.36
C ASP A 256 17.31 -7.60 -13.27
N ARG A 257 17.71 -8.36 -12.24
CA ARG A 257 17.37 -9.77 -12.08
C ARG A 257 16.68 -10.13 -10.77
N VAL A 258 16.54 -9.19 -9.84
CA VAL A 258 16.00 -9.45 -8.47
C VAL A 258 14.65 -10.17 -8.49
N PHE A 259 13.76 -9.81 -9.42
CA PHE A 259 12.42 -10.37 -9.54
C PHE A 259 12.29 -11.38 -10.70
N LEU A 260 13.39 -11.66 -11.40
CA LEU A 260 13.47 -12.72 -12.42
C LEU A 260 14.14 -13.98 -11.87
N ASP A 261 15.12 -13.81 -10.94
CA ASP A 261 15.89 -14.90 -10.33
C ASP A 261 15.52 -15.04 -8.85
N PHE A 262 14.31 -15.52 -8.58
CA PHE A 262 13.80 -15.70 -7.23
C PHE A 262 13.68 -17.18 -6.82
N ASP A 263 13.67 -17.44 -5.51
CA ASP A 263 13.43 -18.78 -4.98
C ASP A 263 11.91 -19.05 -4.93
N THR A 264 11.47 -19.91 -5.85
CA THR A 264 10.06 -20.31 -5.97
C THR A 264 9.56 -21.05 -4.73
N SER A 265 10.42 -21.85 -4.07
CA SER A 265 10.04 -22.61 -2.87
C SER A 265 9.77 -21.69 -1.67
N ALA A 266 10.65 -20.72 -1.46
CA ALA A 266 10.48 -19.72 -0.41
C ALA A 266 9.27 -18.79 -0.67
N ARG A 267 8.90 -18.60 -1.94
CA ARG A 267 7.77 -17.77 -2.35
C ARG A 267 6.44 -18.51 -2.37
N LYS A 268 6.45 -19.84 -2.47
CA LYS A 268 5.25 -20.68 -2.62
C LYS A 268 4.16 -20.32 -1.60
N LYS A 269 4.48 -20.16 -0.32
CA LYS A 269 3.51 -19.79 0.73
C LYS A 269 2.80 -18.47 0.45
N TYR A 270 3.51 -17.48 -0.08
CA TYR A 270 2.92 -16.19 -0.47
C TYR A 270 2.00 -16.35 -1.69
N GLU A 271 2.45 -17.08 -2.71
CA GLU A 271 1.70 -17.29 -3.95
C GLU A 271 0.43 -18.12 -3.73
N ASP A 272 0.52 -19.22 -2.97
CA ASP A 272 -0.64 -20.05 -2.60
C ASP A 272 -1.70 -19.21 -1.89
N ARG A 273 -1.29 -18.32 -0.97
CA ARG A 273 -2.18 -17.42 -0.28
C ARG A 273 -2.77 -16.35 -1.21
N ALA A 274 -1.98 -15.81 -2.10
CA ALA A 274 -2.43 -14.84 -3.09
C ALA A 274 -3.45 -15.47 -4.05
N ARG A 275 -3.25 -16.73 -4.47
CA ARG A 275 -4.18 -17.51 -5.31
C ARG A 275 -5.47 -17.87 -4.54
N ALA A 276 -5.35 -18.40 -3.32
CA ALA A 276 -6.51 -18.72 -2.49
C ALA A 276 -7.39 -17.47 -2.27
N ALA A 277 -6.74 -16.33 -2.12
CA ALA A 277 -7.40 -15.04 -2.06
C ALA A 277 -8.07 -14.63 -3.39
N GLN A 278 -7.81 -15.28 -4.51
CA GLN A 278 -8.43 -15.04 -5.82
C GLN A 278 -9.58 -16.01 -6.13
N GLY A 279 -9.93 -16.89 -5.20
CA GLY A 279 -10.99 -17.89 -5.40
C GLY A 279 -10.62 -19.02 -6.35
N VAL A 280 -9.33 -19.23 -6.60
CA VAL A 280 -8.84 -20.36 -7.41
C VAL A 280 -8.76 -21.57 -6.51
N VAL A 281 -9.74 -22.45 -6.61
CA VAL A 281 -9.61 -23.83 -6.18
C VAL A 281 -8.90 -24.54 -7.33
N GLU A 282 -7.73 -25.14 -7.10
CA GLU A 282 -7.13 -26.05 -8.06
C GLU A 282 -8.09 -27.26 -8.22
N ASP A 283 -8.53 -27.52 -9.47
CA ASP A 283 -9.17 -28.77 -9.85
C ASP A 283 -8.16 -29.93 -9.82
#